data_8c3b91a62f284d23a2128eb578e4e953
#
_entry.id   8c3b91a62f284d23a2128eb578e4e953
#
_cell.length_a   1.000
_cell.length_b   1.000
_cell.length_c   1.000
_cell.angle_alpha   90.00
_cell.angle_beta   90.00
_cell.angle_gamma   90.00
#
_symmetry.space_group_name_H-M   'P 1'
#
loop_
_entity.id
_entity.type
_entity.pdbx_description
1 polymer ?
#
loop_
_entity_poly.entity_id
_entity_poly.type
_entity_poly.pdbx_seq_one_letter_code
_entity_poly.pdbx_strand_id
1 'polypeptide(L)'
;KASTNASVKRIYEKNKAYYIAKDAKRRAWKLQATTTWGQEGVKEFYKKAKELEVMNPFVKYHVDHIVPLVNKNVCGLHNKFNLQILTETENKRKGNAWN
;
A
#
# COMPACT_ATOMS: atom_id res chain seq x y z
N LYS A 1 -2.34 -27.22 17.75
CA LYS A 1 -1.67 -25.95 17.35
C LYS A 1 -0.63 -26.18 16.26
N ALA A 2 0.16 -27.25 16.37
CA ALA A 2 1.15 -27.60 15.36
C ALA A 2 0.47 -27.89 14.00
N SER A 3 -0.67 -28.58 14.01
CA SER A 3 -1.42 -28.90 12.80
C SER A 3 -1.97 -27.63 12.13
N THR A 4 -2.39 -26.62 12.90
CA THR A 4 -2.88 -25.36 12.37
C THR A 4 -1.76 -24.61 11.65
N ASN A 5 -0.58 -24.53 12.27
CA ASN A 5 0.59 -23.88 11.67
C ASN A 5 1.05 -24.59 10.41
N ALA A 6 1.03 -25.93 10.41
CA ALA A 6 1.39 -26.73 9.24
C ALA A 6 0.39 -26.52 8.10
N SER A 7 -0.91 -26.39 8.42
CA SER A 7 -1.96 -26.13 7.42
C SER A 7 -1.78 -24.76 6.77
N VAL A 8 -1.53 -23.72 7.57
CA VAL A 8 -1.30 -22.36 7.08
C VAL A 8 -0.06 -22.33 6.18
N LYS A 9 1.03 -22.97 6.61
CA LYS A 9 2.26 -23.04 5.81
C LYS A 9 2.02 -23.75 4.47
N ARG A 10 1.27 -24.85 4.46
CA ARG A 10 0.95 -25.58 3.22
C ARG A 10 0.13 -24.72 2.25
N ILE A 11 -0.85 -23.98 2.77
CA ILE A 11 -1.68 -23.09 1.95
C ILE A 11 -0.80 -22.01 1.32
N TYR A 12 0.10 -21.39 2.09
CA TYR A 12 1.03 -20.38 1.59
C TYR A 12 1.93 -20.94 0.50
N GLU A 13 2.56 -22.10 0.74
CA GLU A 13 3.46 -22.72 -0.22
C GLU A 13 2.73 -23.09 -1.52
N LYS A 14 1.50 -23.59 -1.41
CA LYS A 14 0.69 -23.95 -2.56
C LYS A 14 0.36 -22.74 -3.43
N ASN A 15 0.17 -21.58 -2.81
CA ASN A 15 -0.19 -20.35 -3.50
C ASN A 15 0.98 -19.38 -3.66
N LYS A 16 2.20 -19.83 -3.40
CA LYS A 16 3.40 -18.98 -3.43
C LYS A 16 3.58 -18.27 -4.77
N ALA A 17 3.41 -19.01 -5.87
CA ALA A 17 3.54 -18.44 -7.22
C ALA A 17 2.51 -17.33 -7.45
N TYR A 18 1.29 -17.50 -6.97
CA TYR A 18 0.25 -16.48 -7.06
C TYR A 18 0.66 -15.19 -6.32
N TYR A 19 1.14 -15.31 -5.08
CA TYR A 19 1.54 -14.15 -4.29
C TYR A 19 2.75 -13.44 -4.88
N ILE A 20 3.73 -14.19 -5.38
CA ILE A 20 4.90 -13.63 -6.05
C ILE A 20 4.48 -12.85 -7.30
N ALA A 21 3.60 -13.43 -8.12
CA ALA A 21 3.09 -12.79 -9.32
C ALA A 21 2.31 -11.53 -9.01
N LYS A 22 1.49 -11.56 -7.95
CA LYS A 22 0.71 -10.41 -7.49
C LYS A 22 1.62 -9.26 -7.04
N ASP A 23 2.66 -9.57 -6.27
CA ASP A 23 3.62 -8.58 -5.80
C ASP A 23 4.44 -7.99 -6.94
N ALA A 24 4.85 -8.82 -7.90
CA ALA A 24 5.59 -8.38 -9.08
C ALA A 24 4.75 -7.44 -9.93
N LYS A 25 3.47 -7.76 -10.13
CA LYS A 25 2.52 -6.92 -10.86
C LYS A 25 2.34 -5.57 -10.17
N ARG A 26 2.20 -5.57 -8.86
CA ARG A 26 2.05 -4.35 -8.07
C ARG A 26 3.28 -3.46 -8.17
N ARG A 27 4.49 -4.04 -8.08
CA ARG A 27 5.75 -3.31 -8.25
C ARG A 27 5.87 -2.73 -9.66
N ALA A 28 5.51 -3.50 -10.69
CA ALA A 28 5.55 -3.04 -12.07
C ALA A 28 4.60 -1.84 -12.27
N TRP A 29 3.39 -1.91 -11.73
CA TRP A 29 2.43 -0.82 -11.80
C TRP A 29 2.95 0.43 -11.10
N LYS A 30 3.58 0.26 -9.94
CA LYS A 30 4.17 1.38 -9.20
C LYS A 30 5.30 2.04 -10.01
N LEU A 31 6.16 1.25 -10.65
CA LEU A 31 7.23 1.78 -11.48
C LEU A 31 6.67 2.56 -12.68
N GLN A 32 5.66 2.03 -13.35
CA GLN A 32 5.00 2.71 -14.47
C GLN A 32 4.30 3.99 -14.03
N ALA A 33 3.73 3.98 -12.83
CA ALA A 33 3.01 5.13 -12.28
C ALA A 33 3.94 6.20 -11.73
N THR A 34 5.21 5.87 -11.46
CA THR A 34 6.19 6.81 -10.90
C THR A 34 6.61 7.81 -11.95
N THR A 35 6.41 9.09 -11.65
CA THR A 35 6.77 10.18 -12.55
C THR A 35 8.14 10.75 -12.20
N THR A 36 8.79 11.42 -13.17
CA THR A 36 10.05 12.12 -12.92
C THR A 36 9.85 13.41 -12.15
N TRP A 37 8.63 13.95 -12.19
CA TRP A 37 8.24 15.15 -11.45
C TRP A 37 7.39 14.76 -10.24
N GLY A 38 7.38 15.63 -9.24
CA GLY A 38 6.57 15.39 -8.04
C GLY A 38 7.14 14.36 -7.09
N GLN A 39 8.43 13.99 -7.26
CA GLN A 39 9.09 13.02 -6.36
C GLN A 39 9.70 13.71 -5.13
N GLU A 40 10.09 14.95 -5.24
CA GLU A 40 10.49 15.70 -4.05
C GLU A 40 9.27 15.85 -3.13
N GLY A 41 9.48 15.57 -1.85
CA GLY A 41 8.39 15.60 -0.87
C GLY A 41 7.69 14.25 -0.65
N VAL A 42 7.92 13.24 -1.51
CA VAL A 42 7.36 11.89 -1.27
C VAL A 42 7.85 11.34 0.06
N LYS A 43 9.14 11.47 0.35
CA LYS A 43 9.71 11.01 1.63
C LYS A 43 9.12 11.74 2.82
N GLU A 44 8.70 12.99 2.64
CA GLU A 44 8.12 13.80 3.70
C GLU A 44 6.76 13.24 4.15
N PHE A 45 5.98 12.65 3.25
CA PHE A 45 4.73 11.99 3.62
C PHE A 45 4.98 10.81 4.55
N TYR A 46 5.97 9.97 4.25
CA TYR A 46 6.32 8.82 5.07
C TYR A 46 6.88 9.27 6.43
N LYS A 47 7.71 10.29 6.42
CA LYS A 47 8.28 10.87 7.64
C LYS A 47 7.17 11.43 8.53
N LYS A 48 6.23 12.17 7.94
CA LYS A 48 5.11 12.75 8.68
C LYS A 48 4.18 11.67 9.25
N ALA A 49 3.94 10.61 8.50
CA ALA A 49 3.15 9.47 8.99
C ALA A 49 3.79 8.87 10.24
N LYS A 50 5.10 8.69 10.25
CA LYS A 50 5.82 8.20 11.43
C LYS A 50 5.77 9.18 12.59
N GLU A 51 5.88 10.47 12.33
CA GLU A 51 5.78 11.50 13.37
C GLU A 51 4.39 11.45 14.04
N LEU A 52 3.34 11.29 13.23
CA LEU A 52 1.98 11.16 13.74
C LEU A 52 1.81 9.92 14.61
N GLU A 53 2.43 8.80 14.24
CA GLU A 53 2.42 7.58 15.04
C GLU A 53 3.12 7.76 16.40
N VAL A 54 4.20 8.53 16.43
CA VAL A 54 4.90 8.85 17.67
C VAL A 54 4.00 9.71 18.58
N MET A 55 3.28 10.66 18.01
CA MET A 55 2.36 11.50 18.76
C MET A 55 1.12 10.76 19.22
N ASN A 56 0.68 9.74 18.46
CA ASN A 56 -0.51 8.95 18.74
C ASN A 56 -0.17 7.46 18.70
N PRO A 57 0.50 6.92 19.76
CA PRO A 57 1.05 5.56 19.70
C PRO A 57 0.02 4.44 19.57
N PHE A 58 -1.25 4.72 19.77
CA PHE A 58 -2.33 3.74 19.61
C PHE A 58 -2.97 3.78 18.22
N VAL A 59 -2.50 4.66 17.34
CA VAL A 59 -3.05 4.84 15.99
C VAL A 59 -1.92 4.61 14.99
N LYS A 60 -2.19 3.77 13.98
CA LYS A 60 -1.25 3.57 12.85
C LYS A 60 -1.69 4.44 11.69
N TYR A 61 -0.70 5.01 11.00
CA TYR A 61 -0.92 5.87 9.85
C TYR A 61 -0.27 5.26 8.62
N HIS A 62 -0.91 5.43 7.48
CA HIS A 62 -0.42 4.93 6.20
C HIS A 62 -0.38 6.05 5.18
N VAL A 63 0.61 6.01 4.32
CA VAL A 63 0.67 6.87 3.14
C VAL A 63 -0.13 6.17 2.05
N ASP A 64 -1.17 6.81 1.56
CA ASP A 64 -2.12 6.24 0.61
C ASP A 64 -2.13 7.07 -0.67
N HIS A 65 -2.47 6.43 -1.79
CA HIS A 65 -2.66 7.10 -3.06
C HIS A 65 -4.12 7.56 -3.16
N ILE A 66 -4.32 8.85 -3.39
CA ILE A 66 -5.67 9.43 -3.51
C ILE A 66 -6.42 8.74 -4.65
N VAL A 67 -5.78 8.68 -5.83
CA VAL A 67 -6.25 7.85 -6.94
C VAL A 67 -5.49 6.53 -6.85
N PRO A 68 -6.17 5.39 -6.67
CA PRO A 68 -5.49 4.11 -6.49
C PRO A 68 -4.55 3.76 -7.65
N LEU A 69 -3.39 3.16 -7.32
CA LEU A 69 -2.47 2.62 -8.33
C LEU A 69 -3.12 1.46 -9.08
N VAL A 70 -3.89 0.66 -8.35
CA VAL A 70 -4.51 -0.57 -8.85
C VAL A 70 -6.02 -0.47 -8.69
N ASN A 71 -6.70 -0.20 -9.79
CA ASN A 71 -8.17 -0.15 -9.84
C ASN A 71 -8.56 -0.44 -11.29
N LYS A 72 -9.70 -1.12 -11.50
CA LYS A 72 -10.13 -1.51 -12.85
C LYS A 72 -10.48 -0.31 -13.75
N ASN A 73 -10.79 0.84 -13.17
CA ASN A 73 -11.24 2.02 -13.92
C ASN A 73 -10.17 3.10 -14.02
N VAL A 74 -9.23 3.17 -13.08
CA VAL A 74 -8.23 4.23 -13.02
C VAL A 74 -6.87 3.69 -12.59
N CYS A 75 -5.82 4.41 -12.96
CA CYS A 75 -4.47 4.15 -12.49
C CYS A 75 -3.88 5.47 -12.00
N GLY A 76 -3.69 5.59 -10.71
CA GLY A 76 -3.14 6.79 -10.09
C GLY A 76 -1.63 6.89 -10.30
N LEU A 77 -1.08 8.08 -10.08
CA LEU A 77 0.35 8.35 -10.18
C LEU A 77 1.03 8.18 -8.82
N HIS A 78 2.28 7.73 -8.84
CA HIS A 78 3.09 7.63 -7.63
C HIS A 78 3.97 8.89 -7.52
N ASN A 79 3.41 9.96 -6.97
CA ASN A 79 4.11 11.21 -6.70
C ASN A 79 3.40 11.97 -5.58
N LYS A 80 4.02 13.05 -5.10
CA LYS A 80 3.51 13.82 -3.95
C LYS A 80 2.10 14.39 -4.15
N PHE A 81 1.70 14.63 -5.38
CA PHE A 81 0.38 15.21 -5.68
C PHE A 81 -0.75 14.21 -5.54
N ASN A 82 -0.42 12.93 -5.52
CA ASN A 82 -1.40 11.85 -5.39
C ASN A 82 -1.26 11.09 -4.07
N LEU A 83 -0.57 11.67 -3.09
CA LEU A 83 -0.38 11.02 -1.78
C LEU A 83 -1.20 11.73 -0.71
N GLN A 84 -1.63 10.94 0.27
CA GLN A 84 -2.31 11.45 1.47
C GLN A 84 -1.97 10.53 2.64
N ILE A 85 -2.16 11.02 3.85
CA ILE A 85 -1.93 10.23 5.06
C ILE A 85 -3.30 9.87 5.63
N LEU A 86 -3.52 8.58 5.82
CA LEU A 86 -4.75 8.04 6.41
C LEU A 86 -4.40 7.21 7.63
N THR A 87 -5.35 7.09 8.56
CA THR A 87 -5.24 6.09 9.61
C THR A 87 -5.40 4.70 8.99
N GLU A 88 -4.93 3.66 9.69
CA GLU A 88 -5.09 2.28 9.24
C GLU A 88 -6.56 1.94 8.96
N THR A 89 -7.45 2.39 9.84
CA THR A 89 -8.89 2.16 9.70
C THR A 89 -9.45 2.81 8.44
N GLU A 90 -9.09 4.07 8.20
CA GLU A 90 -9.53 4.79 7.01
C GLU A 90 -8.98 4.14 5.74
N ASN A 91 -7.71 3.72 5.77
CA ASN A 91 -7.07 3.08 4.64
C ASN A 91 -7.72 1.74 4.28
N LYS A 92 -8.05 0.93 5.28
CA LYS A 92 -8.77 -0.33 5.07
C LYS A 92 -10.17 -0.10 4.51
N ARG A 93 -10.86 0.92 4.99
CA ARG A 93 -12.20 1.27 4.52
C ARG A 93 -12.17 1.73 3.06
N LYS A 94 -11.16 2.52 2.69
CA LYS A 94 -10.98 3.00 1.33
C LYS A 94 -10.63 1.87 0.36
N GLY A 95 -9.68 0.99 0.75
CA GLY A 95 -9.15 -0.06 -0.13
C GLY A 95 -8.67 0.53 -1.44
N ASN A 96 -9.00 -0.11 -2.56
CA ASN A 96 -8.68 0.37 -3.90
C ASN A 96 -9.89 1.02 -4.59
N ALA A 97 -10.89 1.42 -3.82
CA ALA A 97 -12.10 2.03 -4.35
C ALA A 97 -11.82 3.43 -4.92
N TRP A 98 -12.48 3.72 -6.01
CA TRP A 98 -12.45 5.05 -6.63
C TRP A 98 -13.82 5.30 -7.26
N ASN A 99 -14.47 6.36 -6.84
CA ASN A 99 -15.81 6.74 -7.32
C ASN A 99 -15.72 7.80 -8.40
#